data_f436e5faf237d8ea56bcd02d82bb7781
#
_entry.id   f436e5faf237d8ea56bcd02d82bb7781
#
_cell.length_a   1.000
_cell.length_b   1.000
_cell.length_c   1.000
_cell.angle_alpha   90.00
_cell.angle_beta   90.00
_cell.angle_gamma   90.00
#
_symmetry.space_group_name_H-M   'P 1'
#
loop_
_entity.id
_entity.type
_entity.pdbx_description
1 polymer ?
#
loop_
_entity_poly.entity_id
_entity_poly.type
_entity_poly.pdbx_seq_one_letter_code
_entity_poly.pdbx_strand_id
1 'polypeptide(L)'
;MAPQAYRLGLLCFLLQLQGPLGAVVFVSQEEAHSVLHRQRRANWFIEELWPSSLERECREELCSFEEAQEIFKDPERTKQFWIVYTDEDQCASNPCQNGGTCQDHLQSYICFCLLDFEGRNCEKNKNDQLICANENGGCDQYCSDHLGTRRTCSCHEDYVLQPDGVSCKPKVEYPCGRIPVLEKRNSSSPQGRIVGGYVCPKGECPWQAVLKTNELLMCGAILLDTNWVVTAAHCFDNIWSLKNVTVVMGEHDLSETDGTEQVRHVIQLIIPDKYIRGKTDHDIALIRLHRPVTFTDHVVALCLPERAFSENTLSRIRFSRVSGWGRLLDRGATALELMAIEVPRLMTQDCLELAKHSPNTPEITPNMFCAGYIDGSKDACKGDSGGPHATHYHGTWYLTGVVSWGEGCAAVGHIGVYTRVSRYTDWLIRLMDSKLQVGVQRISLL
;
A
#
# COMPACT_ATOMS: atom_id res chain seq x y z
N MET A 1 -17.52 -66.65 63.09
CA MET A 1 -18.75 -66.33 62.33
C MET A 1 -18.69 -64.85 61.93
N ALA A 2 -18.06 -64.53 60.85
CA ALA A 2 -18.18 -63.29 60.10
C ALA A 2 -17.37 -63.46 58.81
N PRO A 3 -18.06 -63.74 57.71
CA PRO A 3 -17.56 -63.26 56.44
C PRO A 3 -18.65 -62.80 55.46
N GLN A 4 -19.91 -62.52 55.89
CA GLN A 4 -20.94 -62.06 54.88
C GLN A 4 -21.13 -60.56 54.77
N ALA A 5 -20.74 -59.80 55.78
CA ALA A 5 -20.89 -58.34 55.72
C ALA A 5 -19.87 -57.64 54.80
N TYR A 6 -18.68 -58.23 54.62
CA TYR A 6 -17.63 -57.63 53.76
C TYR A 6 -17.87 -57.83 52.24
N ARG A 7 -18.62 -58.85 51.84
CA ARG A 7 -18.91 -59.15 50.45
C ARG A 7 -20.02 -58.24 49.88
N LEU A 8 -21.00 -57.75 50.71
CA LEU A 8 -22.01 -56.83 50.27
C LEU A 8 -21.49 -55.38 50.16
N GLY A 9 -20.55 -55.01 51.05
CA GLY A 9 -19.94 -53.66 50.97
C GLY A 9 -19.05 -53.50 49.75
N LEU A 10 -18.33 -54.55 49.31
CA LEU A 10 -17.48 -54.53 48.12
C LEU A 10 -18.32 -54.45 46.80
N LEU A 11 -19.50 -55.15 46.81
CA LEU A 11 -20.38 -55.15 45.65
C LEU A 11 -21.08 -53.75 45.48
N CYS A 12 -21.47 -53.08 46.61
CA CYS A 12 -21.99 -51.72 46.52
C CYS A 12 -20.95 -50.69 46.10
N PHE A 13 -19.67 -50.90 46.50
CA PHE A 13 -18.58 -50.01 46.07
C PHE A 13 -18.20 -50.17 44.60
N LEU A 14 -18.31 -51.41 44.06
CA LEU A 14 -18.04 -51.67 42.63
C LEU A 14 -19.20 -51.25 41.72
N LEU A 15 -20.43 -51.17 42.23
CA LEU A 15 -21.60 -50.65 41.49
C LEU A 15 -21.66 -49.14 41.45
N GLN A 16 -20.97 -48.43 42.35
CA GLN A 16 -20.81 -46.97 42.27
C GLN A 16 -19.72 -46.49 41.35
N LEU A 17 -18.85 -47.38 40.83
CA LEU A 17 -17.80 -47.07 39.86
C LEU A 17 -18.24 -47.27 38.40
N GLN A 18 -19.46 -47.77 38.16
CA GLN A 18 -20.07 -47.78 36.82
C GLN A 18 -21.09 -46.64 36.69
N GLY A 19 -20.59 -45.40 36.78
CA GLY A 19 -21.30 -44.25 36.25
C GLY A 19 -21.33 -44.33 34.71
N PRO A 20 -22.36 -43.83 34.04
CA PRO A 20 -22.45 -43.88 32.59
C PRO A 20 -21.21 -43.25 31.98
N LEU A 21 -20.47 -44.00 31.19
CA LEU A 21 -19.46 -43.52 30.29
C LEU A 21 -20.12 -42.50 29.35
N GLY A 22 -19.78 -41.22 29.51
CA GLY A 22 -20.15 -40.22 28.52
C GLY A 22 -20.97 -39.01 28.98
N ALA A 23 -20.94 -38.65 30.25
CA ALA A 23 -21.31 -37.29 30.58
C ALA A 23 -20.15 -36.38 30.18
N VAL A 24 -20.23 -35.81 28.97
CA VAL A 24 -19.39 -34.66 28.56
C VAL A 24 -19.69 -33.53 29.54
N VAL A 25 -18.74 -33.23 30.43
CA VAL A 25 -18.84 -32.17 31.44
C VAL A 25 -18.59 -30.78 30.77
N PHE A 26 -18.77 -30.69 29.48
CA PHE A 26 -18.69 -29.43 28.75
C PHE A 26 -20.10 -28.97 28.41
N VAL A 27 -20.55 -27.96 29.09
CA VAL A 27 -21.75 -27.15 28.72
C VAL A 27 -21.41 -26.29 27.52
N SER A 28 -22.38 -26.04 26.66
CA SER A 28 -22.20 -25.09 25.55
C SER A 28 -21.78 -23.71 26.10
N GLN A 29 -21.03 -22.98 25.35
CA GLN A 29 -20.58 -21.62 25.72
C GLN A 29 -21.78 -20.72 26.10
N GLU A 30 -22.91 -20.85 25.40
CA GLU A 30 -24.13 -20.13 25.67
C GLU A 30 -24.75 -20.50 27.03
N GLU A 31 -24.75 -21.77 27.39
CA GLU A 31 -25.24 -22.22 28.72
C GLU A 31 -24.27 -21.80 29.84
N ALA A 32 -22.96 -21.81 29.61
CA ALA A 32 -21.98 -21.30 30.57
C ALA A 32 -22.16 -19.77 30.77
N HIS A 33 -22.39 -19.01 29.72
CA HIS A 33 -22.66 -17.56 29.78
C HIS A 33 -23.94 -17.26 30.53
N SER A 34 -25.00 -18.08 30.43
CA SER A 34 -26.24 -17.86 31.16
C SER A 34 -26.09 -18.00 32.69
N VAL A 35 -25.14 -18.81 33.14
CA VAL A 35 -24.85 -19.03 34.58
C VAL A 35 -23.82 -18.03 35.12
N LEU A 36 -22.94 -17.52 34.25
CA LEU A 36 -21.83 -16.61 34.61
C LEU A 36 -22.13 -15.14 34.31
N HIS A 37 -23.39 -14.79 34.07
CA HIS A 37 -23.76 -13.41 33.76
C HIS A 37 -23.49 -12.47 34.95
N ARG A 38 -22.51 -11.55 34.77
CA ARG A 38 -22.26 -10.47 35.72
C ARG A 38 -23.43 -9.50 35.68
N GLN A 39 -24.04 -9.22 36.83
CA GLN A 39 -25.10 -8.21 36.97
C GLN A 39 -24.56 -7.03 37.76
N ARG A 40 -24.92 -5.82 37.35
CA ARG A 40 -24.73 -4.61 38.16
C ARG A 40 -25.55 -4.72 39.44
N ARG A 41 -24.89 -4.73 40.59
CA ARG A 41 -25.57 -4.52 41.86
C ARG A 41 -25.82 -3.02 42.03
N ALA A 42 -27.00 -2.64 42.58
CA ALA A 42 -27.27 -1.27 42.96
C ALA A 42 -26.40 -0.95 44.19
N ASN A 43 -25.49 0.00 44.08
CA ASN A 43 -24.63 0.46 45.15
C ASN A 43 -25.51 0.93 46.31
N TRP A 44 -25.30 0.34 47.49
CA TRP A 44 -25.94 0.76 48.70
C TRP A 44 -25.00 1.70 49.46
N PHE A 45 -25.50 2.81 50.03
CA PHE A 45 -24.78 3.91 50.66
C PHE A 45 -23.65 3.51 51.66
N ILE A 46 -23.69 2.28 52.18
CA ILE A 46 -22.68 1.75 53.13
C ILE A 46 -21.46 1.17 52.43
N GLU A 47 -21.52 0.83 51.16
CA GLU A 47 -20.40 0.18 50.40
C GLU A 47 -19.27 1.16 50.09
N GLU A 48 -19.56 2.45 49.92
CA GLU A 48 -18.57 3.51 49.72
C GLU A 48 -17.63 3.74 50.91
N LEU A 49 -17.89 3.14 52.04
CA LEU A 49 -17.05 3.24 53.25
C LEU A 49 -15.88 2.23 53.27
N TRP A 50 -15.85 1.28 52.34
CA TRP A 50 -14.79 0.27 52.25
C TRP A 50 -13.86 0.61 51.11
N PRO A 51 -12.53 0.40 51.25
CA PRO A 51 -11.62 0.69 50.15
C PRO A 51 -11.98 -0.16 48.92
N SER A 52 -12.05 0.48 47.77
CA SER A 52 -12.30 -0.13 46.48
C SER A 52 -11.24 -1.20 46.15
N SER A 53 -11.66 -2.39 45.77
CA SER A 53 -10.75 -3.47 45.35
C SER A 53 -11.15 -4.02 43.97
N LEU A 54 -10.17 -4.39 43.17
CA LEU A 54 -10.37 -4.92 41.83
C LEU A 54 -11.32 -6.14 41.81
N GLU A 55 -11.23 -6.97 42.84
CA GLU A 55 -12.07 -8.17 42.96
C GLU A 55 -13.55 -7.83 43.09
N ARG A 56 -13.87 -6.91 43.98
CA ARG A 56 -15.24 -6.54 44.25
C ARG A 56 -15.84 -5.70 43.12
N GLU A 57 -15.14 -4.66 42.68
CA GLU A 57 -15.70 -3.70 41.74
C GLU A 57 -15.70 -4.20 40.28
N CYS A 58 -14.68 -4.97 39.87
CA CYS A 58 -14.50 -5.33 38.46
C CYS A 58 -14.63 -6.84 38.17
N ARG A 59 -14.56 -7.73 39.18
CA ARG A 59 -14.74 -9.17 38.98
C ARG A 59 -16.09 -9.70 39.45
N GLU A 60 -16.59 -9.21 40.57
CA GLU A 60 -17.91 -9.58 41.08
C GLU A 60 -19.05 -8.75 40.46
N GLU A 61 -18.73 -7.49 40.09
CA GLU A 61 -19.68 -6.55 39.47
C GLU A 61 -19.16 -6.05 38.11
N LEU A 62 -19.99 -5.27 37.38
CA LEU A 62 -19.60 -4.57 36.18
C LEU A 62 -18.97 -3.23 36.56
N CYS A 63 -17.70 -3.09 36.30
CA CYS A 63 -16.87 -1.95 36.61
C CYS A 63 -17.03 -0.83 35.57
N SER A 64 -16.98 0.42 36.01
CA SER A 64 -16.83 1.59 35.15
C SER A 64 -15.34 1.94 35.02
N PHE A 65 -14.99 2.80 34.01
CA PHE A 65 -13.62 3.27 33.84
C PHE A 65 -13.14 4.09 35.04
N GLU A 66 -14.02 4.88 35.62
CA GLU A 66 -13.77 5.71 36.80
C GLU A 66 -13.43 4.86 38.01
N GLU A 67 -14.19 3.79 38.28
CA GLU A 67 -13.96 2.84 39.37
C GLU A 67 -12.58 2.13 39.19
N ALA A 68 -12.27 1.72 37.96
CA ALA A 68 -10.94 1.16 37.65
C ALA A 68 -9.83 2.18 37.90
N GLN A 69 -10.05 3.46 37.55
CA GLN A 69 -9.08 4.52 37.78
C GLN A 69 -8.84 4.81 39.27
N GLU A 70 -9.85 4.73 40.10
CA GLU A 70 -9.75 4.88 41.56
C GLU A 70 -8.92 3.75 42.19
N ILE A 71 -9.05 2.52 41.67
CA ILE A 71 -8.31 1.35 42.14
C ILE A 71 -6.82 1.45 41.75
N PHE A 72 -6.51 1.68 40.47
CA PHE A 72 -5.14 1.67 39.97
C PHE A 72 -4.37 2.94 40.28
N LYS A 73 -5.05 4.10 40.40
CA LYS A 73 -4.46 5.43 40.63
C LYS A 73 -3.35 5.81 39.66
N ASP A 74 -3.27 5.11 38.53
CA ASP A 74 -2.27 5.24 37.46
C ASP A 74 -3.01 5.16 36.13
N PRO A 75 -3.01 6.23 35.32
CA PRO A 75 -3.74 6.27 34.07
C PRO A 75 -3.30 5.18 33.05
N GLU A 76 -2.01 4.83 33.01
CA GLU A 76 -1.52 3.81 32.07
C GLU A 76 -1.95 2.39 32.48
N ARG A 77 -1.88 2.08 33.77
CA ARG A 77 -2.35 0.80 34.31
C ARG A 77 -3.85 0.65 34.18
N THR A 78 -4.62 1.71 34.45
CA THR A 78 -6.07 1.74 34.25
C THR A 78 -6.41 1.42 32.80
N LYS A 79 -5.73 2.07 31.85
CA LYS A 79 -5.95 1.89 30.42
C LYS A 79 -5.60 0.48 29.94
N GLN A 80 -4.49 -0.08 30.39
CA GLN A 80 -4.09 -1.46 30.10
C GLN A 80 -5.11 -2.48 30.65
N PHE A 81 -5.55 -2.29 31.90
CA PHE A 81 -6.60 -3.13 32.47
C PHE A 81 -7.90 -3.01 31.68
N TRP A 82 -8.33 -1.77 31.35
CA TRP A 82 -9.59 -1.48 30.68
C TRP A 82 -9.67 -2.14 29.28
N ILE A 83 -8.58 -2.12 28.52
CA ILE A 83 -8.49 -2.78 27.22
C ILE A 83 -8.80 -4.28 27.33
N VAL A 84 -8.29 -4.94 28.37
CA VAL A 84 -8.53 -6.37 28.61
C VAL A 84 -9.91 -6.62 29.19
N TYR A 85 -10.39 -5.73 30.08
CA TYR A 85 -11.66 -5.86 30.77
C TYR A 85 -12.87 -5.69 29.84
N THR A 86 -12.77 -4.79 28.88
CA THR A 86 -13.82 -4.50 27.88
C THR A 86 -13.65 -5.31 26.60
N ASP A 87 -12.70 -6.24 26.57
CA ASP A 87 -12.50 -7.11 25.42
C ASP A 87 -13.68 -8.07 25.30
N GLU A 88 -14.41 -7.93 24.20
CA GLU A 88 -15.51 -8.83 23.85
C GLU A 88 -14.98 -9.99 23.01
N ASP A 89 -15.67 -11.12 23.01
CA ASP A 89 -15.35 -12.25 22.14
C ASP A 89 -15.47 -11.85 20.67
N GLN A 90 -14.32 -11.62 20.02
CA GLN A 90 -14.24 -11.22 18.62
C GLN A 90 -14.70 -12.34 17.67
N CYS A 91 -14.83 -13.56 18.17
CA CYS A 91 -15.38 -14.70 17.42
C CYS A 91 -16.90 -14.79 17.46
N ALA A 92 -17.58 -14.04 18.36
CA ALA A 92 -19.04 -14.07 18.51
C ALA A 92 -19.80 -13.74 17.21
N SER A 93 -19.22 -12.90 16.33
CA SER A 93 -19.77 -12.56 15.01
C SER A 93 -19.61 -13.66 13.95
N ASN A 94 -18.98 -14.80 14.30
CA ASN A 94 -18.59 -15.87 13.37
C ASN A 94 -17.86 -15.35 12.14
N PRO A 95 -16.72 -14.64 12.29
CA PRO A 95 -16.04 -14.00 11.17
C PRO A 95 -15.36 -14.98 10.22
N CYS A 96 -15.07 -16.20 10.68
CA CYS A 96 -14.40 -17.22 9.87
C CYS A 96 -15.38 -17.97 8.98
N GLN A 97 -15.16 -17.86 7.67
CA GLN A 97 -16.00 -18.46 6.63
C GLN A 97 -15.51 -19.87 6.26
N ASN A 98 -16.28 -20.54 5.41
CA ASN A 98 -15.93 -21.82 4.79
C ASN A 98 -15.46 -22.90 5.78
N GLY A 99 -16.04 -22.93 6.99
CA GLY A 99 -15.72 -23.93 8.01
C GLY A 99 -14.37 -23.68 8.72
N GLY A 100 -13.81 -22.50 8.62
CA GLY A 100 -12.63 -22.10 9.38
C GLY A 100 -12.94 -22.00 10.87
N THR A 101 -11.95 -22.32 11.72
CA THR A 101 -12.05 -22.23 13.18
C THR A 101 -11.57 -20.87 13.65
N CYS A 102 -12.39 -20.18 14.43
CA CYS A 102 -12.03 -18.88 15.01
C CYS A 102 -11.32 -19.06 16.35
N GLN A 103 -10.24 -18.35 16.57
CA GLN A 103 -9.59 -18.19 17.86
C GLN A 103 -9.61 -16.71 18.26
N ASP A 104 -10.18 -16.46 19.44
CA ASP A 104 -10.25 -15.13 20.00
C ASP A 104 -8.91 -14.64 20.52
N HIS A 105 -8.64 -13.36 20.32
CA HIS A 105 -7.47 -12.63 20.80
C HIS A 105 -7.86 -11.23 21.21
N LEU A 106 -7.06 -10.60 22.07
CA LEU A 106 -7.30 -9.24 22.55
C LEU A 106 -7.54 -8.26 21.38
N GLN A 107 -8.76 -7.73 21.31
CA GLN A 107 -9.25 -6.82 20.26
C GLN A 107 -9.05 -7.34 18.82
N SER A 108 -8.92 -8.64 18.64
CA SER A 108 -8.70 -9.27 17.35
C SER A 108 -9.10 -10.74 17.37
N TYR A 109 -9.07 -11.38 16.22
CA TYR A 109 -9.25 -12.82 16.09
C TYR A 109 -8.31 -13.38 15.02
N ILE A 110 -8.09 -14.70 15.07
CA ILE A 110 -7.38 -15.45 14.05
C ILE A 110 -8.29 -16.57 13.56
N CYS A 111 -8.43 -16.67 12.23
CA CYS A 111 -9.11 -17.79 11.59
C CYS A 111 -8.11 -18.87 11.17
N PHE A 112 -8.33 -20.10 11.58
CA PHE A 112 -7.64 -21.27 11.05
C PHE A 112 -8.47 -21.87 9.91
N CYS A 113 -8.00 -21.67 8.70
CA CYS A 113 -8.71 -22.10 7.51
C CYS A 113 -8.51 -23.57 7.20
N LEU A 114 -9.50 -24.20 6.58
CA LEU A 114 -9.36 -25.52 5.95
C LEU A 114 -8.36 -25.44 4.78
N LEU A 115 -7.83 -26.60 4.36
CA LEU A 115 -6.74 -26.69 3.36
C LEU A 115 -7.01 -25.97 2.04
N ASP A 116 -8.28 -25.91 1.60
CA ASP A 116 -8.68 -25.29 0.33
C ASP A 116 -9.02 -23.81 0.45
N PHE A 117 -8.93 -23.22 1.63
CA PHE A 117 -9.30 -21.85 1.90
C PHE A 117 -8.14 -21.04 2.49
N GLU A 118 -8.16 -19.73 2.28
CA GLU A 118 -7.21 -18.77 2.83
C GLU A 118 -7.86 -17.38 2.98
N GLY A 119 -7.10 -16.39 3.41
CA GLY A 119 -7.58 -15.06 3.75
C GLY A 119 -7.75 -14.90 5.25
N ARG A 120 -7.95 -13.65 5.70
CA ARG A 120 -8.10 -13.32 7.12
C ARG A 120 -9.29 -14.05 7.75
N ASN A 121 -10.35 -14.22 6.98
CA ASN A 121 -11.62 -14.82 7.39
C ASN A 121 -11.88 -16.16 6.67
N CYS A 122 -10.88 -16.77 6.04
CA CYS A 122 -11.01 -17.96 5.20
C CYS A 122 -12.01 -17.77 4.04
N GLU A 123 -12.13 -16.53 3.56
CA GLU A 123 -13.11 -16.12 2.55
C GLU A 123 -12.72 -16.54 1.13
N LYS A 124 -11.45 -16.91 0.92
CA LYS A 124 -10.91 -17.19 -0.41
C LYS A 124 -10.74 -18.68 -0.63
N ASN A 125 -11.33 -19.18 -1.70
CA ASN A 125 -11.06 -20.55 -2.16
C ASN A 125 -9.78 -20.54 -3.00
N LYS A 126 -8.78 -21.33 -2.63
CA LYS A 126 -7.50 -21.46 -3.37
C LYS A 126 -7.73 -21.92 -4.82
N ASN A 127 -8.80 -22.62 -5.10
CA ASN A 127 -9.16 -23.05 -6.46
C ASN A 127 -9.73 -21.91 -7.30
N ASP A 128 -10.35 -20.89 -6.67
CA ASP A 128 -10.89 -19.72 -7.38
C ASP A 128 -9.78 -18.71 -7.76
N GLN A 129 -8.57 -18.85 -7.21
CA GLN A 129 -7.39 -18.03 -7.55
C GLN A 129 -6.82 -18.34 -8.94
N LEU A 130 -7.37 -19.36 -9.62
CA LEU A 130 -6.85 -19.79 -10.91
C LEU A 130 -7.28 -18.89 -12.09
N ILE A 131 -7.96 -17.76 -11.82
CA ILE A 131 -8.31 -16.74 -12.81
C ILE A 131 -7.68 -15.39 -12.44
N CYS A 132 -7.26 -14.63 -13.46
CA CYS A 132 -6.58 -13.36 -13.26
C CYS A 132 -7.42 -12.29 -12.56
N ALA A 133 -8.74 -12.38 -12.63
CA ALA A 133 -9.66 -11.47 -11.95
C ALA A 133 -9.56 -11.56 -10.41
N ASN A 134 -9.16 -12.72 -9.86
CA ASN A 134 -9.03 -12.96 -8.44
C ASN A 134 -7.55 -12.84 -8.05
N GLU A 135 -7.17 -11.76 -7.37
CA GLU A 135 -5.82 -11.50 -6.87
C GLU A 135 -4.72 -11.81 -7.88
N ASN A 136 -4.93 -11.35 -9.12
CA ASN A 136 -3.99 -11.57 -10.22
C ASN A 136 -3.70 -13.06 -10.48
N GLY A 137 -4.65 -13.97 -10.16
CA GLY A 137 -4.48 -15.42 -10.28
C GLY A 137 -3.33 -15.98 -9.43
N GLY A 138 -2.85 -15.27 -8.41
CA GLY A 138 -1.68 -15.59 -7.61
C GLY A 138 -0.34 -15.37 -8.32
N CYS A 139 -0.32 -14.72 -9.49
CA CYS A 139 0.92 -14.41 -10.21
C CYS A 139 1.70 -13.26 -9.54
N ASP A 140 3.02 -13.37 -9.48
CA ASP A 140 3.89 -12.31 -8.96
C ASP A 140 3.84 -11.04 -9.81
N GLN A 141 3.65 -11.18 -11.14
CA GLN A 141 3.58 -10.05 -12.06
C GLN A 141 2.37 -10.17 -13.00
N TYR A 142 2.56 -10.56 -14.23
CA TYR A 142 1.49 -10.55 -15.25
C TYR A 142 0.68 -11.84 -15.25
N CYS A 143 -0.61 -11.71 -15.47
CA CYS A 143 -1.56 -12.80 -15.51
C CYS A 143 -2.40 -12.73 -16.79
N SER A 144 -2.56 -13.85 -17.46
CA SER A 144 -3.40 -13.99 -18.66
C SER A 144 -4.32 -15.18 -18.51
N ASP A 145 -5.63 -14.94 -18.72
CA ASP A 145 -6.64 -16.00 -18.82
C ASP A 145 -6.74 -16.52 -20.27
N HIS A 146 -6.82 -17.82 -20.42
CA HIS A 146 -7.03 -18.46 -21.71
C HIS A 146 -8.30 -19.31 -21.70
N LEU A 147 -9.07 -19.26 -22.77
CA LEU A 147 -10.29 -20.06 -22.92
C LEU A 147 -9.97 -21.56 -22.80
N GLY A 148 -10.60 -22.22 -21.83
CA GLY A 148 -10.48 -23.66 -21.60
C GLY A 148 -9.20 -24.15 -20.90
N THR A 149 -8.32 -23.25 -20.49
CA THR A 149 -7.11 -23.57 -19.72
C THR A 149 -7.02 -22.74 -18.44
N ARG A 150 -6.16 -23.19 -17.51
CA ARG A 150 -5.85 -22.41 -16.32
C ARG A 150 -5.12 -21.11 -16.72
N ARG A 151 -5.21 -20.08 -15.87
CA ARG A 151 -4.44 -18.85 -16.04
C ARG A 151 -2.95 -19.17 -16.27
N THR A 152 -2.26 -18.31 -16.99
CA THR A 152 -0.80 -18.34 -17.13
C THR A 152 -0.20 -17.08 -16.57
N CYS A 153 0.89 -17.24 -15.81
CA CYS A 153 1.69 -16.11 -15.33
C CYS A 153 2.84 -15.84 -16.29
N SER A 154 3.22 -14.58 -16.41
CA SER A 154 4.42 -14.13 -17.11
C SER A 154 5.12 -13.03 -16.33
N CYS A 155 6.35 -12.75 -16.66
CA CYS A 155 7.18 -11.79 -15.96
C CYS A 155 7.63 -10.67 -16.90
N HIS A 156 7.92 -9.50 -16.32
CA HIS A 156 8.62 -8.41 -17.03
C HIS A 156 9.95 -8.90 -17.61
N GLU A 157 10.42 -8.24 -18.65
CA GLU A 157 11.66 -8.63 -19.37
C GLU A 157 12.90 -8.77 -18.47
N ASP A 158 13.01 -8.03 -17.38
CA ASP A 158 14.12 -8.14 -16.41
C ASP A 158 14.01 -9.36 -15.47
N TYR A 159 12.94 -10.13 -15.58
CA TYR A 159 12.63 -11.23 -14.70
C TYR A 159 12.44 -12.53 -15.47
N VAL A 160 12.54 -13.65 -14.78
CA VAL A 160 12.29 -15.00 -15.31
C VAL A 160 11.26 -15.72 -14.44
N LEU A 161 10.27 -16.32 -15.11
CA LEU A 161 9.26 -17.14 -14.46
C LEU A 161 9.92 -18.39 -13.88
N GLN A 162 9.63 -18.70 -12.63
CA GLN A 162 10.17 -19.87 -11.95
C GLN A 162 9.39 -21.14 -12.30
N PRO A 163 9.94 -22.35 -11.98
CA PRO A 163 9.28 -23.63 -12.25
C PRO A 163 7.94 -23.81 -11.55
N ASP A 164 7.65 -23.04 -10.48
CA ASP A 164 6.33 -23.02 -9.82
C ASP A 164 5.22 -22.43 -10.68
N GLY A 165 5.58 -21.78 -11.80
CA GLY A 165 4.64 -21.17 -12.74
C GLY A 165 3.96 -19.89 -12.24
N VAL A 166 4.44 -19.30 -11.12
CA VAL A 166 3.85 -18.08 -10.51
C VAL A 166 4.88 -17.02 -10.14
N SER A 167 6.04 -17.43 -9.62
CA SER A 167 7.06 -16.52 -9.09
C SER A 167 7.96 -15.96 -10.20
N CYS A 168 8.33 -14.68 -10.06
CA CYS A 168 9.24 -13.99 -10.98
C CYS A 168 10.53 -13.62 -10.24
N LYS A 169 11.67 -14.18 -10.69
CA LYS A 169 13.00 -13.83 -10.14
C LYS A 169 13.77 -12.92 -11.09
N PRO A 170 14.53 -11.96 -10.55
CA PRO A 170 15.44 -11.15 -11.36
C PRO A 170 16.42 -12.00 -12.16
N LYS A 171 16.67 -11.63 -13.43
CA LYS A 171 17.70 -12.22 -14.29
C LYS A 171 18.84 -11.27 -14.64
N VAL A 172 18.73 -10.01 -14.18
CA VAL A 172 19.73 -8.96 -14.34
C VAL A 172 20.13 -8.41 -12.98
N GLU A 173 21.27 -7.73 -12.89
CA GLU A 173 21.80 -7.20 -11.62
C GLU A 173 20.91 -6.08 -11.04
N TYR A 174 20.41 -5.21 -11.92
CA TYR A 174 19.52 -4.08 -11.54
C TYR A 174 18.20 -4.19 -12.30
N PRO A 175 17.30 -5.08 -11.86
CA PRO A 175 15.98 -5.21 -12.49
C PRO A 175 15.12 -4.00 -12.15
N CYS A 176 14.23 -3.62 -13.06
CA CYS A 176 13.31 -2.52 -12.79
C CYS A 176 12.47 -2.75 -11.52
N GLY A 177 12.08 -1.67 -10.87
CA GLY A 177 11.18 -1.70 -9.72
C GLY A 177 11.76 -2.28 -8.43
N ARG A 178 13.08 -2.52 -8.36
CA ARG A 178 13.76 -2.97 -7.14
C ARG A 178 14.55 -1.84 -6.49
N ILE A 179 14.80 -1.95 -5.21
CA ILE A 179 15.56 -0.98 -4.42
C ILE A 179 16.81 -1.68 -3.87
N PRO A 180 17.96 -1.61 -4.57
CA PRO A 180 19.15 -2.40 -4.23
C PRO A 180 19.68 -2.11 -2.83
N VAL A 181 19.63 -0.86 -2.38
CA VAL A 181 20.08 -0.47 -1.04
C VAL A 181 19.29 -1.14 0.08
N LEU A 182 18.00 -1.43 -0.13
CA LEU A 182 17.19 -2.17 0.84
C LEU A 182 17.49 -3.66 0.81
N GLU A 183 17.74 -4.23 -0.37
CA GLU A 183 18.08 -5.65 -0.52
C GLU A 183 19.45 -5.98 0.10
N LYS A 184 20.41 -5.05 0.01
CA LYS A 184 21.75 -5.17 0.60
C LYS A 184 21.78 -4.89 2.10
N ARG A 185 20.83 -4.12 2.63
CA ARG A 185 20.68 -3.86 4.05
C ARG A 185 20.01 -5.07 4.68
N ASN A 186 20.80 -5.99 5.28
CA ASN A 186 20.27 -7.13 6.00
C ASN A 186 19.10 -6.70 6.91
N SER A 187 17.90 -7.19 6.60
CA SER A 187 16.60 -6.75 7.06
C SER A 187 16.37 -7.03 8.56
N SER A 188 16.76 -6.12 9.42
CA SER A 188 16.39 -6.15 10.84
C SER A 188 15.85 -4.82 11.36
N SER A 189 15.57 -3.85 10.49
CA SER A 189 14.93 -2.61 10.90
C SER A 189 13.47 -2.60 10.42
N PRO A 190 12.48 -2.55 11.35
CA PRO A 190 11.09 -2.38 10.95
C PRO A 190 10.95 -1.02 10.26
N GLN A 191 10.44 -1.02 9.03
CA GLN A 191 10.00 0.22 8.37
C GLN A 191 8.88 0.82 9.20
N GLY A 192 9.21 1.80 10.04
CA GLY A 192 8.23 2.62 10.70
C GLY A 192 7.40 3.33 9.63
N ARG A 193 6.10 3.07 9.59
CA ARG A 193 5.15 3.89 8.82
C ARG A 193 5.17 5.30 9.40
N ILE A 194 5.84 6.22 8.73
CA ILE A 194 5.85 7.62 9.11
C ILE A 194 4.61 8.27 8.52
N VAL A 195 3.75 8.78 9.40
CA VAL A 195 2.59 9.61 9.06
C VAL A 195 3.10 11.03 8.85
N GLY A 196 3.10 11.53 7.59
CA GLY A 196 3.69 12.80 7.16
C GLY A 196 4.63 12.55 5.97
N GLY A 197 4.95 13.54 5.15
CA GLY A 197 6.03 13.42 4.18
C GLY A 197 7.35 13.13 4.92
N TYR A 198 8.22 12.32 4.33
CA TYR A 198 9.51 11.97 4.86
C TYR A 198 10.59 12.14 3.79
N VAL A 199 11.81 12.38 4.20
CA VAL A 199 12.95 12.33 3.27
C VAL A 199 13.06 10.91 2.73
N CYS A 200 12.99 10.74 1.39
CA CYS A 200 13.26 9.44 0.78
C CYS A 200 14.74 9.12 1.03
N PRO A 201 15.08 8.10 1.84
CA PRO A 201 16.47 7.83 2.14
C PRO A 201 17.28 7.59 0.86
N LYS A 202 18.53 8.00 0.86
CA LYS A 202 19.41 7.92 -0.31
C LYS A 202 19.41 6.51 -0.93
N GLY A 203 19.03 6.43 -2.20
CA GLY A 203 18.90 5.17 -2.96
C GLY A 203 17.56 4.43 -2.79
N GLU A 204 16.62 4.89 -1.94
CA GLU A 204 15.31 4.24 -1.78
C GLU A 204 14.24 4.72 -2.79
N CYS A 205 14.55 5.76 -3.59
CA CYS A 205 13.76 6.22 -4.73
C CYS A 205 14.60 6.24 -6.02
N PRO A 206 15.20 5.09 -6.45
CA PRO A 206 16.30 5.09 -7.44
C PRO A 206 15.84 5.39 -8.87
N TRP A 207 14.55 5.38 -9.15
CA TRP A 207 13.94 5.76 -10.43
C TRP A 207 13.63 7.25 -10.54
N GLN A 208 13.78 7.99 -9.42
CA GLN A 208 13.52 9.42 -9.42
C GLN A 208 14.58 10.13 -10.25
N ALA A 209 14.12 10.94 -11.19
CA ALA A 209 14.95 11.86 -11.94
C ALA A 209 14.48 13.30 -11.73
N VAL A 210 15.35 14.25 -11.98
CA VAL A 210 15.02 15.68 -11.97
C VAL A 210 15.33 16.29 -13.34
N LEU A 211 14.41 17.08 -13.86
CA LEU A 211 14.60 17.92 -15.03
C LEU A 211 15.12 19.29 -14.59
N LYS A 212 16.23 19.71 -15.17
CA LYS A 212 16.84 21.03 -14.95
C LYS A 212 16.91 21.79 -16.27
N THR A 213 16.67 23.10 -16.22
CA THR A 213 16.95 24.02 -17.34
C THR A 213 17.84 25.13 -16.84
N ASN A 214 19.00 25.35 -17.47
CA ASN A 214 20.03 26.29 -16.99
C ASN A 214 20.36 26.05 -15.49
N GLU A 215 20.53 24.81 -15.09
CA GLU A 215 20.78 24.34 -13.71
C GLU A 215 19.65 24.58 -12.71
N LEU A 216 18.53 25.16 -13.12
CA LEU A 216 17.37 25.38 -12.25
C LEU A 216 16.41 24.20 -12.34
N LEU A 217 15.86 23.80 -11.20
CA LEU A 217 14.82 22.78 -11.10
C LEU A 217 13.61 23.19 -11.96
N MET A 218 13.20 22.30 -12.84
CA MET A 218 12.05 22.49 -13.72
C MET A 218 10.89 21.57 -13.31
N CYS A 219 11.14 20.26 -13.24
CA CYS A 219 10.17 19.22 -12.96
C CYS A 219 10.85 17.95 -12.42
N GLY A 220 10.06 17.06 -11.85
CA GLY A 220 10.43 15.66 -11.67
C GLY A 220 10.36 14.87 -12.98
N ALA A 221 10.97 13.70 -12.99
CA ALA A 221 10.88 12.75 -14.08
C ALA A 221 11.14 11.32 -13.57
N ILE A 222 10.91 10.31 -14.40
CA ILE A 222 10.92 8.91 -14.02
C ILE A 222 11.74 8.11 -15.04
N LEU A 223 12.75 7.40 -14.58
CA LEU A 223 13.57 6.53 -15.41
C LEU A 223 12.80 5.23 -15.73
N LEU A 224 12.63 4.93 -17.02
CA LEU A 224 11.97 3.72 -17.50
C LEU A 224 12.94 2.66 -18.03
N ASP A 225 14.01 3.10 -18.66
CA ASP A 225 15.16 2.26 -19.04
C ASP A 225 16.44 3.12 -19.16
N THR A 226 17.53 2.55 -19.62
CA THR A 226 18.81 3.25 -19.71
C THR A 226 18.79 4.49 -20.61
N ASN A 227 17.84 4.59 -21.54
CA ASN A 227 17.76 5.67 -22.54
C ASN A 227 16.52 6.53 -22.45
N TRP A 228 15.51 6.10 -21.69
CA TRP A 228 14.19 6.69 -21.72
C TRP A 228 13.69 7.14 -20.34
N VAL A 229 13.16 8.34 -20.32
CA VAL A 229 12.60 8.96 -19.12
C VAL A 229 11.21 9.49 -19.46
N VAL A 230 10.24 9.31 -18.58
CA VAL A 230 8.89 9.86 -18.68
C VAL A 230 8.69 10.99 -17.69
N THR A 231 7.90 11.98 -18.07
CA THR A 231 7.53 13.15 -17.25
C THR A 231 6.16 13.69 -17.69
N ALA A 232 5.75 14.85 -17.15
CA ALA A 232 4.55 15.56 -17.57
C ALA A 232 4.85 16.44 -18.81
N ALA A 233 3.90 16.54 -19.74
CA ALA A 233 4.05 17.34 -20.95
C ALA A 233 4.07 18.84 -20.65
N HIS A 234 3.28 19.32 -19.67
CA HIS A 234 3.21 20.73 -19.28
C HIS A 234 4.56 21.30 -18.81
N CYS A 235 5.50 20.45 -18.37
CA CYS A 235 6.86 20.85 -18.03
C CYS A 235 7.58 21.56 -19.21
N PHE A 236 7.16 21.27 -20.43
CA PHE A 236 7.76 21.85 -21.65
C PHE A 236 6.94 22.97 -22.30
N ASP A 237 5.85 23.41 -21.68
CA ASP A 237 4.96 24.44 -22.26
C ASP A 237 5.69 25.76 -22.58
N ASN A 238 6.66 26.12 -21.75
CA ASN A 238 7.46 27.34 -21.92
C ASN A 238 8.89 27.07 -22.38
N ILE A 239 9.20 25.85 -22.85
CA ILE A 239 10.52 25.48 -23.32
C ILE A 239 10.55 25.50 -24.83
N TRP A 240 11.36 26.40 -25.38
CA TRP A 240 11.53 26.60 -26.84
C TRP A 240 12.73 25.87 -27.42
N SER A 241 13.65 25.39 -26.57
CA SER A 241 14.84 24.67 -27.01
C SER A 241 15.26 23.64 -25.96
N LEU A 242 15.52 22.43 -26.42
CA LEU A 242 16.00 21.32 -25.57
C LEU A 242 17.49 21.40 -25.23
N LYS A 243 18.24 22.34 -25.85
CA LYS A 243 19.72 22.44 -25.70
C LYS A 243 20.16 22.62 -24.24
N ASN A 244 19.35 23.33 -23.45
CA ASN A 244 19.67 23.65 -22.05
C ASN A 244 18.89 22.76 -21.07
N VAL A 245 18.21 21.75 -21.56
CA VAL A 245 17.47 20.81 -20.71
C VAL A 245 18.35 19.60 -20.42
N THR A 246 18.50 19.33 -19.13
CA THR A 246 19.22 18.17 -18.63
C THR A 246 18.33 17.31 -17.73
N VAL A 247 18.60 16.03 -17.70
CA VAL A 247 17.99 15.05 -16.79
C VAL A 247 19.09 14.58 -15.87
N VAL A 248 18.85 14.64 -14.57
CA VAL A 248 19.77 14.14 -13.55
C VAL A 248 19.11 12.97 -12.82
N MET A 249 19.74 11.80 -12.83
CA MET A 249 19.39 10.62 -12.06
C MET A 249 20.38 10.42 -10.93
N GLY A 250 19.95 9.72 -9.85
CA GLY A 250 20.78 9.51 -8.67
C GLY A 250 20.96 10.74 -7.79
N GLU A 251 20.17 11.79 -8.03
CA GLU A 251 20.10 13.01 -7.24
C GLU A 251 19.37 12.73 -5.91
N HIS A 252 19.84 13.29 -4.82
CA HIS A 252 19.20 13.21 -3.51
C HIS A 252 19.05 14.59 -2.87
N ASP A 253 20.13 15.35 -2.76
CA ASP A 253 20.13 16.70 -2.22
C ASP A 253 20.55 17.72 -3.28
N LEU A 254 19.65 18.60 -3.68
CA LEU A 254 19.90 19.64 -4.72
C LEU A 254 20.98 20.64 -4.34
N SER A 255 21.37 20.73 -3.07
CA SER A 255 22.39 21.66 -2.57
C SER A 255 23.79 21.07 -2.55
N GLU A 256 23.93 19.76 -2.67
CA GLU A 256 25.19 19.04 -2.57
C GLU A 256 25.41 18.14 -3.79
N THR A 257 26.65 17.71 -4.02
CA THR A 257 26.97 16.68 -5.03
C THR A 257 27.45 15.43 -4.29
N ASP A 258 26.63 14.42 -4.34
CA ASP A 258 26.83 13.16 -3.62
C ASP A 258 27.74 12.15 -4.37
N GLY A 259 28.03 12.43 -5.65
CA GLY A 259 28.81 11.55 -6.52
C GLY A 259 28.02 10.36 -7.08
N THR A 260 26.69 10.32 -6.85
CA THR A 260 25.78 9.30 -7.38
C THR A 260 25.03 9.80 -8.61
N GLU A 261 25.14 11.09 -8.92
CA GLU A 261 24.39 11.78 -9.94
C GLU A 261 24.92 11.43 -11.35
N GLN A 262 24.00 11.24 -12.26
CA GLN A 262 24.28 11.02 -13.68
C GLN A 262 23.50 12.04 -14.51
N VAL A 263 24.20 13.02 -15.06
CA VAL A 263 23.65 14.07 -15.91
C VAL A 263 23.57 13.62 -17.36
N ARG A 264 22.41 13.82 -18.01
CA ARG A 264 22.20 13.51 -19.43
C ARG A 264 21.47 14.68 -20.13
N HIS A 265 21.87 14.98 -21.35
CA HIS A 265 21.15 15.91 -22.21
C HIS A 265 19.97 15.22 -22.89
N VAL A 266 18.95 15.99 -23.19
CA VAL A 266 17.77 15.54 -23.94
C VAL A 266 18.03 15.70 -25.44
N ILE A 267 17.83 14.61 -26.20
CA ILE A 267 17.95 14.65 -27.68
C ILE A 267 16.61 14.55 -28.39
N GLN A 268 15.59 14.07 -27.70
CA GLN A 268 14.24 13.95 -28.27
C GLN A 268 13.20 14.10 -27.16
N LEU A 269 12.16 14.83 -27.47
CA LEU A 269 10.96 14.97 -26.66
C LEU A 269 9.77 14.52 -27.51
N ILE A 270 8.96 13.61 -26.98
CA ILE A 270 7.77 13.08 -27.64
C ILE A 270 6.59 13.32 -26.74
N ILE A 271 5.61 14.06 -27.24
CA ILE A 271 4.37 14.42 -26.55
C ILE A 271 3.22 13.83 -27.35
N PRO A 272 2.14 13.29 -26.71
CA PRO A 272 0.96 12.82 -27.43
C PRO A 272 0.32 13.93 -28.28
N ASP A 273 -0.10 13.61 -29.50
CA ASP A 273 -0.73 14.57 -30.43
C ASP A 273 -2.01 15.24 -29.86
N LYS A 274 -2.64 14.57 -28.89
CA LYS A 274 -3.84 15.08 -28.22
C LYS A 274 -3.56 16.02 -27.06
N TYR A 275 -2.31 16.17 -26.65
CA TYR A 275 -1.95 17.16 -25.63
C TYR A 275 -2.05 18.58 -26.21
N ILE A 276 -2.68 19.45 -25.47
CA ILE A 276 -2.81 20.89 -25.83
C ILE A 276 -2.11 21.70 -24.75
N ARG A 277 -1.16 22.54 -25.14
CA ARG A 277 -0.42 23.42 -24.23
C ARG A 277 -1.37 24.23 -23.35
N GLY A 278 -1.08 24.28 -22.05
CA GLY A 278 -1.91 24.94 -21.05
C GLY A 278 -3.20 24.18 -20.69
N LYS A 279 -3.40 22.96 -21.20
CA LYS A 279 -4.46 22.07 -20.79
C LYS A 279 -3.90 20.92 -19.98
N THR A 280 -4.78 20.28 -19.21
CA THR A 280 -4.40 19.24 -18.25
C THR A 280 -4.57 17.80 -18.79
N ASP A 281 -5.30 17.63 -19.89
CA ASP A 281 -5.51 16.30 -20.46
C ASP A 281 -4.33 15.85 -21.31
N HIS A 282 -4.09 14.54 -21.35
CA HIS A 282 -2.95 13.89 -22.03
C HIS A 282 -1.57 14.40 -21.56
N ASP A 283 -1.47 14.79 -20.30
CA ASP A 283 -0.27 15.40 -19.73
C ASP A 283 0.81 14.35 -19.40
N ILE A 284 1.50 13.92 -20.44
CA ILE A 284 2.62 12.97 -20.38
C ILE A 284 3.60 13.26 -21.50
N ALA A 285 4.88 13.09 -21.25
CA ALA A 285 5.93 13.26 -22.26
C ALA A 285 7.02 12.19 -22.08
N LEU A 286 7.52 11.66 -23.19
CA LEU A 286 8.62 10.72 -23.24
C LEU A 286 9.88 11.42 -23.74
N ILE A 287 10.99 11.24 -23.01
CA ILE A 287 12.28 11.87 -23.28
C ILE A 287 13.29 10.82 -23.64
N ARG A 288 14.04 11.02 -24.72
CA ARG A 288 15.22 10.23 -25.08
C ARG A 288 16.49 10.95 -24.65
N LEU A 289 17.34 10.22 -23.94
CA LEU A 289 18.64 10.68 -23.48
C LEU A 289 19.69 10.57 -24.59
N HIS A 290 20.69 11.49 -24.61
CA HIS A 290 21.75 11.48 -25.62
C HIS A 290 22.70 10.29 -25.51
N ARG A 291 22.83 9.72 -24.33
CA ARG A 291 23.58 8.50 -24.03
C ARG A 291 22.91 7.75 -22.87
N PRO A 292 23.05 6.43 -22.81
CA PRO A 292 22.43 5.64 -21.76
C PRO A 292 22.98 6.02 -20.38
N VAL A 293 22.15 5.83 -19.36
CA VAL A 293 22.59 5.82 -17.95
C VAL A 293 23.15 4.45 -17.60
N THR A 294 23.97 4.41 -16.56
CA THR A 294 24.42 3.16 -15.95
C THR A 294 23.58 2.87 -14.72
N PHE A 295 22.97 1.71 -14.64
CA PHE A 295 22.27 1.30 -13.43
C PHE A 295 23.26 1.09 -12.29
N THR A 296 22.88 1.53 -11.10
CA THR A 296 23.64 1.46 -9.86
C THR A 296 22.67 1.27 -8.69
N ASP A 297 23.18 1.17 -7.47
CA ASP A 297 22.34 1.11 -6.27
C ASP A 297 21.43 2.34 -6.10
N HIS A 298 21.77 3.47 -6.75
CA HIS A 298 21.05 4.74 -6.66
C HIS A 298 20.31 5.12 -7.96
N VAL A 299 20.47 4.36 -9.03
CA VAL A 299 19.87 4.62 -10.34
C VAL A 299 19.34 3.31 -10.89
N VAL A 300 18.04 3.09 -10.79
CA VAL A 300 17.31 1.91 -11.26
C VAL A 300 16.03 2.35 -11.94
N ALA A 301 15.60 1.66 -12.97
CA ALA A 301 14.36 1.95 -13.67
C ALA A 301 13.12 1.57 -12.82
N LEU A 302 12.03 2.31 -12.98
CA LEU A 302 10.71 1.91 -12.47
C LEU A 302 10.03 1.04 -13.54
N CYS A 303 9.46 -0.11 -13.15
CA CYS A 303 8.82 -0.99 -14.12
C CYS A 303 7.61 -0.32 -14.76
N LEU A 304 7.57 -0.29 -16.09
CA LEU A 304 6.38 0.07 -16.85
C LEU A 304 5.46 -1.16 -16.91
N PRO A 305 4.29 -1.16 -16.24
CA PRO A 305 3.44 -2.34 -16.20
C PRO A 305 2.70 -2.55 -17.51
N GLU A 306 2.35 -3.79 -17.84
CA GLU A 306 1.35 -4.07 -18.87
C GLU A 306 0.01 -3.42 -18.52
N ARG A 307 -0.71 -2.99 -19.56
CA ARG A 307 -1.97 -2.26 -19.39
C ARG A 307 -2.99 -3.03 -18.57
N ALA A 308 -3.23 -4.30 -18.90
CA ALA A 308 -4.22 -5.13 -18.21
C ALA A 308 -3.86 -5.32 -16.72
N PHE A 309 -2.60 -5.57 -16.42
CA PHE A 309 -2.12 -5.69 -15.05
C PHE A 309 -2.25 -4.37 -14.27
N SER A 310 -1.94 -3.25 -14.90
CA SER A 310 -2.12 -1.93 -14.29
C SER A 310 -3.58 -1.60 -14.00
N GLU A 311 -4.50 -1.91 -14.94
CA GLU A 311 -5.93 -1.60 -14.81
C GLU A 311 -6.66 -2.57 -13.86
N ASN A 312 -6.30 -3.86 -13.85
CA ASN A 312 -7.03 -4.89 -13.10
C ASN A 312 -6.46 -5.19 -11.72
N THR A 313 -5.15 -5.01 -11.54
CA THR A 313 -4.45 -5.37 -10.30
C THR A 313 -3.90 -4.14 -9.57
N LEU A 314 -2.98 -3.39 -10.19
CA LEU A 314 -2.33 -2.27 -9.52
C LEU A 314 -3.30 -1.15 -9.14
N SER A 315 -4.34 -0.91 -9.94
CA SER A 315 -5.35 0.12 -9.66
C SER A 315 -6.16 -0.13 -8.39
N ARG A 316 -6.20 -1.36 -7.90
CA ARG A 316 -6.91 -1.75 -6.66
C ARG A 316 -6.06 -1.59 -5.41
N ILE A 317 -4.76 -1.39 -5.56
CA ILE A 317 -3.86 -1.15 -4.42
C ILE A 317 -4.12 0.25 -3.90
N ARG A 318 -4.44 0.32 -2.60
CA ARG A 318 -4.91 1.56 -1.96
C ARG A 318 -3.82 2.61 -1.86
N PHE A 319 -2.59 2.24 -1.49
CA PHE A 319 -1.50 3.17 -1.25
C PHE A 319 -0.40 3.03 -2.29
N SER A 320 0.11 4.17 -2.71
CA SER A 320 1.24 4.28 -3.63
C SER A 320 2.16 5.39 -3.18
N ARG A 321 3.42 5.32 -3.57
CA ARG A 321 4.44 6.31 -3.23
C ARG A 321 4.54 7.37 -4.30
N VAL A 322 4.56 8.62 -3.87
CA VAL A 322 4.88 9.79 -4.70
C VAL A 322 6.14 10.42 -4.15
N SER A 323 7.07 10.79 -5.03
CA SER A 323 8.35 11.39 -4.62
C SER A 323 8.73 12.57 -5.50
N GLY A 324 9.50 13.52 -4.92
CA GLY A 324 10.00 14.69 -5.62
C GLY A 324 10.61 15.73 -4.68
N TRP A 325 11.02 16.86 -5.26
CA TRP A 325 11.58 18.02 -4.55
C TRP A 325 10.59 19.18 -4.54
N GLY A 326 9.30 18.91 -4.54
CA GLY A 326 8.26 19.91 -4.49
C GLY A 326 8.27 20.75 -3.22
N ARG A 327 7.39 21.73 -3.16
CA ARG A 327 7.28 22.60 -1.99
C ARG A 327 6.75 21.83 -0.78
N LEU A 328 7.33 22.07 0.36
CA LEU A 328 6.92 21.46 1.64
C LEU A 328 5.57 22.02 2.14
N LEU A 329 5.20 23.22 1.71
CA LEU A 329 3.95 23.92 2.05
C LEU A 329 3.53 24.78 0.86
N ASP A 330 2.25 25.15 0.75
CA ASP A 330 1.67 25.89 -0.40
C ASP A 330 2.40 27.17 -0.77
N ARG A 331 3.08 27.82 0.13
CA ARG A 331 3.94 29.02 -0.12
C ARG A 331 5.32 28.86 0.49
N GLY A 332 5.70 27.63 0.81
CA GLY A 332 6.98 27.30 1.43
C GLY A 332 8.14 27.23 0.44
N ALA A 333 9.33 26.99 1.00
CA ALA A 333 10.53 26.69 0.22
C ALA A 333 10.41 25.32 -0.46
N THR A 334 11.07 25.19 -1.61
CA THR A 334 11.29 23.90 -2.29
C THR A 334 12.16 23.01 -1.40
N ALA A 335 11.84 21.72 -1.31
CA ALA A 335 12.69 20.77 -0.61
C ALA A 335 14.06 20.69 -1.29
N LEU A 336 15.12 20.66 -0.50
CA LEU A 336 16.47 20.40 -0.99
C LEU A 336 16.69 18.88 -1.11
N GLU A 337 16.31 18.13 -0.09
CA GLU A 337 16.35 16.67 -0.09
C GLU A 337 15.12 16.07 -0.80
N LEU A 338 15.32 14.94 -1.44
CA LEU A 338 14.24 14.18 -2.08
C LEU A 338 13.22 13.70 -1.05
N MET A 339 12.00 14.15 -1.19
CA MET A 339 10.89 13.79 -0.31
C MET A 339 10.07 12.65 -0.90
N ALA A 340 9.39 11.89 -0.05
CA ALA A 340 8.40 10.90 -0.44
C ALA A 340 7.19 10.92 0.48
N ILE A 341 6.02 10.59 -0.07
CA ILE A 341 4.76 10.41 0.65
C ILE A 341 4.06 9.14 0.17
N GLU A 342 3.34 8.49 1.05
CA GLU A 342 2.39 7.45 0.67
C GLU A 342 1.01 8.09 0.56
N VAL A 343 0.36 7.96 -0.60
CA VAL A 343 -0.96 8.54 -0.88
C VAL A 343 -1.99 7.47 -1.18
N PRO A 344 -3.21 7.57 -0.61
CA PRO A 344 -4.31 6.69 -0.97
C PRO A 344 -4.87 7.07 -2.34
N ARG A 345 -5.11 6.07 -3.20
CA ARG A 345 -5.84 6.26 -4.46
C ARG A 345 -7.32 6.45 -4.15
N LEU A 346 -7.95 7.44 -4.77
CA LEU A 346 -9.37 7.71 -4.62
C LEU A 346 -10.19 6.97 -5.69
N MET A 347 -11.43 6.67 -5.36
CA MET A 347 -12.39 6.17 -6.35
C MET A 347 -12.68 7.27 -7.37
N THR A 348 -12.97 6.88 -8.61
CA THR A 348 -13.27 7.84 -9.69
C THR A 348 -14.46 8.74 -9.33
N GLN A 349 -15.46 8.18 -8.64
CA GLN A 349 -16.63 8.93 -8.20
C GLN A 349 -16.27 10.04 -7.23
N ASP A 350 -15.51 9.71 -6.19
CA ASP A 350 -15.05 10.66 -5.17
C ASP A 350 -14.19 11.78 -5.79
N CYS A 351 -13.31 11.39 -6.72
CA CYS A 351 -12.47 12.31 -7.47
C CYS A 351 -13.30 13.31 -8.29
N LEU A 352 -14.34 12.84 -8.99
CA LEU A 352 -15.25 13.70 -9.77
C LEU A 352 -16.12 14.60 -8.87
N GLU A 353 -16.53 14.12 -7.71
CA GLU A 353 -17.32 14.93 -6.76
C GLU A 353 -16.49 16.04 -6.15
N LEU A 354 -15.27 15.77 -5.72
CA LEU A 354 -14.34 16.78 -5.21
C LEU A 354 -14.05 17.84 -6.25
N ALA A 355 -13.82 17.44 -7.50
CA ALA A 355 -13.58 18.38 -8.61
C ALA A 355 -14.77 19.31 -8.88
N LYS A 356 -16.01 18.86 -8.70
CA LYS A 356 -17.22 19.69 -8.89
C LYS A 356 -17.36 20.82 -7.89
N HIS A 357 -16.84 20.64 -6.66
CA HIS A 357 -16.95 21.62 -5.59
C HIS A 357 -15.91 22.75 -5.70
N SER A 358 -14.98 22.65 -6.64
CA SER A 358 -13.93 23.65 -6.86
C SER A 358 -14.11 24.32 -8.24
N PRO A 359 -14.58 25.56 -8.30
CA PRO A 359 -15.02 26.20 -9.54
C PRO A 359 -13.92 26.45 -10.58
N ASN A 360 -12.66 26.37 -10.18
CA ASN A 360 -11.50 26.58 -11.05
C ASN A 360 -10.78 25.27 -11.42
N THR A 361 -11.26 24.13 -10.92
CA THR A 361 -10.64 22.82 -11.17
C THR A 361 -10.90 22.37 -12.60
N PRO A 362 -9.85 22.00 -13.38
CA PRO A 362 -10.03 21.41 -14.70
C PRO A 362 -10.86 20.12 -14.66
N GLU A 363 -11.51 19.80 -15.77
CA GLU A 363 -12.28 18.55 -15.90
C GLU A 363 -11.39 17.34 -15.73
N ILE A 364 -11.81 16.39 -14.85
CA ILE A 364 -11.15 15.09 -14.67
C ILE A 364 -11.58 14.17 -15.82
N THR A 365 -10.63 13.79 -16.66
CA THR A 365 -10.86 12.91 -17.81
C THR A 365 -10.55 11.45 -17.49
N PRO A 366 -10.96 10.47 -18.32
CA PRO A 366 -10.56 9.07 -18.16
C PRO A 366 -9.04 8.83 -18.21
N ASN A 367 -8.27 9.79 -18.71
CA ASN A 367 -6.81 9.74 -18.76
C ASN A 367 -6.14 10.13 -17.43
N MET A 368 -6.93 10.46 -16.42
CA MET A 368 -6.49 10.92 -15.12
C MET A 368 -7.02 10.02 -13.99
N PHE A 369 -6.44 10.14 -12.82
CA PHE A 369 -6.99 9.66 -11.56
C PHE A 369 -6.52 10.56 -10.42
N CYS A 370 -7.21 10.46 -9.28
CA CYS A 370 -6.87 11.23 -8.09
C CYS A 370 -6.25 10.33 -7.02
N ALA A 371 -5.29 10.89 -6.29
CA ALA A 371 -4.75 10.29 -5.07
C ALA A 371 -4.35 11.41 -4.10
N GLY A 372 -4.44 11.14 -2.80
CA GLY A 372 -4.14 12.12 -1.76
C GLY A 372 -5.10 12.01 -0.59
N TYR A 373 -4.86 12.80 0.42
CA TYR A 373 -5.67 12.87 1.65
C TYR A 373 -6.65 14.05 1.56
N ILE A 374 -7.95 13.76 1.65
CA ILE A 374 -9.02 14.76 1.54
C ILE A 374 -8.96 15.81 2.66
N ASP A 375 -8.38 15.45 3.81
CA ASP A 375 -8.17 16.34 4.95
C ASP A 375 -7.02 17.35 4.74
N GLY A 376 -6.34 17.30 3.58
CA GLY A 376 -5.21 18.15 3.28
C GLY A 376 -3.95 17.87 4.09
N SER A 377 -3.89 16.76 4.82
CA SER A 377 -2.73 16.43 5.66
C SER A 377 -1.48 16.16 4.84
N LYS A 378 -1.62 15.71 3.56
CA LYS A 378 -0.52 15.37 2.66
C LYS A 378 -0.96 15.41 1.22
N ASP A 379 -0.13 16.01 0.36
CA ASP A 379 -0.34 16.07 -1.08
C ASP A 379 1.00 16.23 -1.82
N ALA A 380 1.02 15.88 -3.12
CA ALA A 380 2.08 16.30 -4.04
C ALA A 380 1.94 17.80 -4.33
N CYS A 381 3.07 18.50 -4.41
CA CYS A 381 3.06 19.96 -4.52
C CYS A 381 3.78 20.45 -5.79
N LYS A 382 3.76 21.78 -6.03
CA LYS A 382 4.54 22.42 -7.11
C LYS A 382 6.02 22.05 -6.99
N GLY A 383 6.58 21.48 -8.06
CA GLY A 383 7.94 20.95 -8.12
C GLY A 383 7.97 19.43 -8.18
N ASP A 384 6.89 18.73 -7.78
CA ASP A 384 6.73 17.28 -7.97
C ASP A 384 6.16 16.92 -9.34
N SER A 385 5.68 17.91 -10.12
CA SER A 385 5.18 17.76 -11.50
C SER A 385 6.11 16.89 -12.33
N GLY A 386 5.56 15.89 -13.02
CA GLY A 386 6.34 14.93 -13.81
C GLY A 386 6.97 13.80 -13.01
N GLY A 387 6.92 13.84 -11.68
CA GLY A 387 7.42 12.79 -10.79
C GLY A 387 6.53 11.54 -10.76
N PRO A 388 7.02 10.44 -10.15
CA PRO A 388 6.35 9.15 -10.14
C PRO A 388 5.23 9.05 -9.11
N HIS A 389 4.12 8.43 -9.51
CA HIS A 389 3.21 7.72 -8.64
C HIS A 389 3.52 6.23 -8.82
N ALA A 390 4.21 5.65 -7.85
CA ALA A 390 4.73 4.28 -7.90
C ALA A 390 3.90 3.37 -6.98
N THR A 391 3.45 2.23 -7.50
CA THR A 391 2.65 1.23 -6.78
C THR A 391 3.48 -0.02 -6.55
N HIS A 392 3.51 -0.48 -5.31
CA HIS A 392 4.24 -1.68 -4.92
C HIS A 392 3.35 -2.92 -5.00
N TYR A 393 3.84 -3.97 -5.66
CA TYR A 393 3.17 -5.27 -5.74
C TYR A 393 4.19 -6.41 -5.73
N HIS A 394 4.03 -7.38 -4.84
CA HIS A 394 4.89 -8.57 -4.68
C HIS A 394 6.40 -8.28 -4.79
N GLY A 395 6.87 -7.27 -4.04
CA GLY A 395 8.29 -6.92 -3.99
C GLY A 395 8.81 -6.09 -5.16
N THR A 396 7.96 -5.71 -6.11
CA THR A 396 8.32 -4.92 -7.30
C THR A 396 7.52 -3.63 -7.35
N TRP A 397 8.16 -2.52 -7.72
CA TRP A 397 7.53 -1.22 -7.90
C TRP A 397 7.20 -0.96 -9.36
N TYR A 398 6.00 -0.41 -9.60
CA TYR A 398 5.47 -0.14 -10.94
C TYR A 398 5.02 1.29 -11.11
N LEU A 399 5.23 1.86 -12.28
CA LEU A 399 4.73 3.17 -12.65
C LEU A 399 3.23 3.11 -12.94
N THR A 400 2.41 3.77 -12.12
CA THR A 400 0.96 3.81 -12.28
C THR A 400 0.44 5.20 -12.62
N GLY A 401 1.19 6.25 -12.27
CA GLY A 401 0.84 7.64 -12.57
C GLY A 401 2.05 8.55 -12.72
N VAL A 402 1.83 9.67 -13.38
CA VAL A 402 2.75 10.81 -13.46
C VAL A 402 2.08 11.99 -12.78
N VAL A 403 2.77 12.66 -11.85
CA VAL A 403 2.25 13.87 -11.19
C VAL A 403 1.95 14.93 -12.24
N SER A 404 0.70 15.35 -12.36
CA SER A 404 0.26 16.28 -13.39
C SER A 404 -0.11 17.64 -12.80
N TRP A 405 -1.18 17.73 -12.03
CA TRP A 405 -1.64 18.99 -11.46
C TRP A 405 -2.40 18.76 -10.14
N GLY A 406 -2.61 19.84 -9.39
CA GLY A 406 -3.41 19.89 -8.17
C GLY A 406 -3.72 21.33 -7.81
N GLU A 407 -4.89 21.59 -7.23
CA GLU A 407 -5.24 22.90 -6.69
C GLU A 407 -4.72 23.03 -5.27
N GLY A 408 -3.68 23.85 -5.04
CA GLY A 408 -3.14 24.13 -3.69
C GLY A 408 -2.45 22.91 -3.08
N CYS A 409 -1.31 23.11 -2.46
CA CYS A 409 -0.58 22.04 -1.79
C CYS A 409 -1.14 21.86 -0.38
N ALA A 410 -1.56 20.64 -0.02
CA ALA A 410 -2.01 20.28 1.33
C ALA A 410 -3.16 21.17 1.87
N ALA A 411 -4.10 21.57 1.01
CA ALA A 411 -5.31 22.27 1.43
C ALA A 411 -6.49 21.30 1.55
N VAL A 412 -7.35 21.51 2.56
CA VAL A 412 -8.53 20.67 2.79
C VAL A 412 -9.44 20.66 1.55
N GLY A 413 -9.81 19.47 1.09
CA GLY A 413 -10.63 19.29 -0.12
C GLY A 413 -9.86 19.33 -1.43
N HIS A 414 -8.55 19.59 -1.41
CA HIS A 414 -7.69 19.54 -2.59
C HIS A 414 -6.94 18.22 -2.65
N ILE A 415 -6.82 17.65 -3.84
CA ILE A 415 -6.21 16.34 -4.09
C ILE A 415 -5.29 16.40 -5.29
N GLY A 416 -4.24 15.58 -5.29
CA GLY A 416 -3.35 15.43 -6.43
C GLY A 416 -4.03 14.71 -7.60
N VAL A 417 -3.81 15.20 -8.81
CA VAL A 417 -4.27 14.59 -10.05
C VAL A 417 -3.08 14.08 -10.84
N TYR A 418 -3.19 12.87 -11.29
CA TYR A 418 -2.12 12.11 -11.93
C TYR A 418 -2.56 11.66 -13.32
N THR A 419 -1.66 11.73 -14.29
CA THR A 419 -1.87 11.08 -15.58
C THR A 419 -1.91 9.56 -15.39
N ARG A 420 -2.95 8.91 -15.89
CA ARG A 420 -3.17 7.46 -15.80
C ARG A 420 -2.28 6.73 -16.79
N VAL A 421 -1.12 6.24 -16.35
CA VAL A 421 -0.10 5.63 -17.21
C VAL A 421 -0.62 4.43 -18.01
N SER A 422 -1.55 3.64 -17.46
CA SER A 422 -2.12 2.47 -18.18
C SER A 422 -2.74 2.83 -19.53
N ARG A 423 -3.17 4.08 -19.73
CA ARG A 423 -3.70 4.58 -21.01
C ARG A 423 -2.61 4.85 -22.05
N TYR A 424 -1.35 4.92 -21.63
CA TYR A 424 -0.20 5.26 -22.46
C TYR A 424 0.83 4.14 -22.55
N THR A 425 0.66 3.01 -21.83
CA THR A 425 1.62 1.90 -21.81
C THR A 425 1.98 1.43 -23.22
N ASP A 426 0.98 1.14 -24.08
CA ASP A 426 1.21 0.69 -25.45
C ASP A 426 1.88 1.77 -26.32
N TRP A 427 1.62 3.05 -26.06
CA TRP A 427 2.24 4.18 -26.75
C TRP A 427 3.71 4.30 -26.33
N LEU A 428 4.01 4.22 -25.03
CA LEU A 428 5.36 4.27 -24.47
C LEU A 428 6.21 3.11 -24.99
N ILE A 429 5.73 1.87 -24.90
CA ILE A 429 6.45 0.67 -25.35
C ILE A 429 6.79 0.77 -26.84
N ARG A 430 5.83 1.15 -27.70
CA ARG A 430 6.08 1.32 -29.14
C ARG A 430 7.15 2.35 -29.45
N LEU A 431 7.22 3.44 -28.69
CA LEU A 431 8.22 4.49 -28.89
C LEU A 431 9.60 4.10 -28.37
N MET A 432 9.65 3.32 -27.30
CA MET A 432 10.89 2.85 -26.68
C MET A 432 11.52 1.70 -27.49
N ASP A 433 10.71 0.89 -28.19
CA ASP A 433 11.22 -0.20 -29.04
C ASP A 433 11.95 0.34 -30.27
N SER A 434 13.27 0.22 -30.27
CA SER A 434 14.17 0.73 -31.30
C SER A 434 13.93 0.15 -32.70
N LYS A 435 13.26 -1.01 -32.82
CA LYS A 435 12.94 -1.66 -34.10
C LYS A 435 11.84 -0.92 -34.86
N LEU A 436 10.99 -0.12 -34.21
CA LEU A 436 9.89 0.61 -34.81
C LEU A 436 10.25 2.06 -35.18
N GLN A 437 11.46 2.55 -34.88
CA GLN A 437 11.84 3.97 -35.08
C GLN A 437 12.08 4.40 -36.53
N VAL A 438 11.93 3.55 -37.54
CA VAL A 438 12.16 3.90 -38.96
C VAL A 438 11.00 4.73 -39.55
N GLY A 439 9.90 4.94 -38.85
CA GLY A 439 8.67 5.55 -39.39
C GLY A 439 8.09 6.77 -38.68
N VAL A 440 8.61 7.20 -37.54
CA VAL A 440 8.04 8.32 -36.80
C VAL A 440 8.72 9.64 -37.19
N GLN A 441 7.98 10.53 -37.82
CA GLN A 441 8.43 11.88 -38.17
C GLN A 441 8.96 12.62 -36.92
N ARG A 442 10.19 13.10 -37.04
CA ARG A 442 10.80 14.02 -36.08
C ARG A 442 9.95 15.30 -36.02
N ILE A 443 9.25 15.51 -34.93
CA ILE A 443 8.83 16.87 -34.57
C ILE A 443 10.08 17.54 -34.00
N SER A 444 10.88 18.09 -34.89
CA SER A 444 11.92 19.06 -34.54
C SER A 444 11.21 20.35 -34.22
N LEU A 445 11.20 20.78 -32.98
CA LEU A 445 10.98 22.20 -32.67
C LEU A 445 12.19 22.95 -33.22
N LEU A 446 12.00 23.61 -34.36
CA LEU A 446 12.91 24.61 -34.96
C LEU A 446 12.93 25.84 -34.07
#